data_dbadf096f1d26eb4125c8b59675482cc
#
_entry.id   dbadf096f1d26eb4125c8b59675482cc
#
_cell.length_a   1.000
_cell.length_b   1.000
_cell.length_c   1.000
_cell.angle_alpha   90.00
_cell.angle_beta   90.00
_cell.angle_gamma   90.00
#
_symmetry.space_group_name_H-M   'P 1'
#
loop_
_entity.id
_entity.type
_entity.pdbx_description
1 polymer ?
#
loop_
_entity_poly.entity_id
_entity_poly.type
_entity_poly.pdbx_seq_one_letter_code
_entity_poly.pdbx_strand_id
1 'polypeptide(L)'
;PWGEVCLEKVRRGWEAEMARLGANAPGDVISEIVEKRLRDENNKGVQMSQYQVVTRMTTNGQAPFVTVFMYLGETDDPRTKQDLAIIIEEMLKQRIQGVKNEAGVWITPAFPKLIYVLEEDNIHQDSPFYYLTKLAAKCTAKRMVPDYLSEKVMLNNKVDKNGDSHCYTCMGRRPF
;
A
#
# COMPACT_ATOMS: atom_id res chain seq x y z
N PRO A 1 -9.78 -3.01 3.30
CA PRO A 1 -10.90 -2.06 3.36
C PRO A 1 -10.59 -0.74 4.11
N TRP A 2 -9.68 -0.70 5.11
CA TRP A 2 -9.45 0.51 5.91
C TRP A 2 -8.79 1.66 5.15
N GLY A 3 -7.86 1.38 4.24
CA GLY A 3 -7.18 2.41 3.45
C GLY A 3 -8.12 3.07 2.45
N GLU A 4 -8.95 2.29 1.81
CA GLU A 4 -9.92 2.67 0.79
C GLU A 4 -10.96 3.66 1.33
N VAL A 5 -11.64 3.28 2.42
CA VAL A 5 -12.64 4.13 3.08
C VAL A 5 -12.01 5.44 3.57
N CYS A 6 -10.75 5.41 3.98
CA CYS A 6 -10.04 6.58 4.45
C CYS A 6 -9.74 7.56 3.30
N LEU A 7 -9.22 7.09 2.16
CA LEU A 7 -8.88 7.95 1.03
C LEU A 7 -10.13 8.56 0.38
N GLU A 8 -11.19 7.80 0.23
CA GLU A 8 -12.45 8.32 -0.29
C GLU A 8 -13.04 9.39 0.63
N LYS A 9 -13.00 9.17 1.94
CA LYS A 9 -13.45 10.16 2.93
C LYS A 9 -12.61 11.44 2.89
N VAL A 10 -11.30 11.32 2.75
CA VAL A 10 -10.39 12.46 2.61
C VAL A 10 -10.70 13.22 1.33
N ARG A 11 -10.88 12.52 0.22
CA ARG A 11 -11.23 13.12 -1.07
C ARG A 11 -12.54 13.91 -0.98
N ARG A 12 -13.62 13.32 -0.49
CA ARG A 12 -14.91 13.99 -0.29
C ARG A 12 -14.79 15.21 0.63
N GLY A 13 -13.98 15.10 1.67
CA GLY A 13 -13.71 16.23 2.58
C GLY A 13 -13.08 17.42 1.87
N TRP A 14 -12.06 17.19 1.04
CA TRP A 14 -11.40 18.24 0.27
C TRP A 14 -12.28 18.80 -0.85
N GLU A 15 -13.06 17.97 -1.55
CA GLU A 15 -14.04 18.44 -2.55
C GLU A 15 -15.08 19.37 -1.90
N ALA A 16 -15.63 18.98 -0.73
CA ALA A 16 -16.57 19.81 0.02
C ALA A 16 -15.95 21.11 0.52
N GLU A 17 -14.69 21.08 0.98
CA GLU A 17 -13.96 22.28 1.41
C GLU A 17 -13.71 23.25 0.25
N MET A 18 -13.29 22.74 -0.90
CA MET A 18 -13.08 23.55 -2.10
C MET A 18 -14.38 24.15 -2.60
N ALA A 19 -15.50 23.40 -2.57
CA ALA A 19 -16.81 23.92 -2.90
C ALA A 19 -17.27 25.04 -1.93
N ARG A 20 -16.98 24.88 -0.63
CA ARG A 20 -17.31 25.89 0.41
C ARG A 20 -16.51 27.18 0.25
N LEU A 21 -15.25 27.07 -0.19
CA LEU A 21 -14.39 28.24 -0.43
C LEU A 21 -14.79 29.05 -1.67
N GLY A 22 -15.81 28.61 -2.41
CA GLY A 22 -16.32 29.35 -3.56
C GLY A 22 -15.28 29.49 -4.67
N ALA A 23 -14.36 28.55 -4.78
CA ALA A 23 -13.31 28.57 -5.79
C ALA A 23 -13.95 28.46 -7.18
N ASN A 24 -14.07 29.55 -7.91
CA ASN A 24 -14.39 29.61 -9.33
C ASN A 24 -13.24 29.07 -10.20
N ALA A 25 -12.57 28.02 -9.73
CA ALA A 25 -11.51 27.37 -10.46
C ALA A 25 -12.10 26.36 -11.45
N PRO A 26 -11.53 26.18 -12.64
CA PRO A 26 -11.90 25.10 -13.55
C PRO A 26 -11.86 23.77 -12.82
N GLY A 27 -12.78 22.85 -13.13
CA GLY A 27 -12.90 21.55 -12.47
C GLY A 27 -11.60 20.75 -12.47
N ASP A 28 -10.77 20.90 -13.50
CA ASP A 28 -9.46 20.25 -13.64
C ASP A 28 -8.49 20.71 -12.54
N VAL A 29 -8.47 21.99 -12.22
CA VAL A 29 -7.60 22.55 -11.17
C VAL A 29 -8.04 22.05 -9.80
N ILE A 30 -9.35 21.96 -9.56
CA ILE A 30 -9.88 21.42 -8.29
C ILE A 30 -9.48 19.98 -8.14
N SER A 31 -9.61 19.18 -9.19
CA SER A 31 -9.21 17.75 -9.20
C SER A 31 -7.72 17.58 -8.92
N GLU A 32 -6.87 18.41 -9.51
CA GLU A 32 -5.41 18.38 -9.28
C GLU A 32 -5.06 18.70 -7.83
N ILE A 33 -5.70 19.73 -7.25
CA ILE A 33 -5.50 20.12 -5.85
C ILE A 33 -5.94 19.00 -4.91
N VAL A 34 -7.11 18.40 -5.17
CA VAL A 34 -7.64 17.29 -4.36
C VAL A 34 -6.69 16.09 -4.43
N GLU A 35 -6.21 15.73 -5.61
CA GLU A 35 -5.28 14.61 -5.80
C GLU A 35 -3.94 14.86 -5.07
N LYS A 36 -3.40 16.08 -5.16
CA LYS A 36 -2.19 16.46 -4.44
C LYS A 36 -2.36 16.36 -2.93
N ARG A 37 -3.49 16.87 -2.40
CA ARG A 37 -3.81 16.77 -0.97
C ARG A 37 -4.00 15.35 -0.52
N LEU A 38 -4.65 14.51 -1.33
CA LEU A 38 -4.82 13.10 -1.07
C LEU A 38 -3.47 12.40 -0.92
N ARG A 39 -2.53 12.67 -1.83
CA ARG A 39 -1.17 12.11 -1.77
C ARG A 39 -0.40 12.57 -0.55
N ASP A 40 -0.52 13.84 -0.15
CA ASP A 40 0.09 14.39 1.06
C ASP A 40 -0.46 13.72 2.33
N GLU A 41 -1.77 13.53 2.41
CA GLU A 41 -2.41 12.83 3.53
C GLU A 41 -2.02 11.35 3.59
N ASN A 42 -1.98 10.67 2.43
CA ASN A 42 -1.52 9.30 2.33
C ASN A 42 -0.05 9.14 2.79
N ASN A 43 0.81 10.06 2.37
CA ASN A 43 2.22 10.09 2.80
C ASN A 43 2.34 10.17 4.33
N LYS A 44 1.62 11.10 4.96
CA LYS A 44 1.59 11.25 6.43
C LYS A 44 1.01 10.01 7.11
N GLY A 45 -0.07 9.44 6.56
CA GLY A 45 -0.71 8.23 7.07
C GLY A 45 0.22 7.03 7.07
N VAL A 46 0.94 6.80 5.97
CA VAL A 46 1.91 5.70 5.85
C VAL A 46 3.11 5.93 6.79
N GLN A 47 3.62 7.15 6.90
CA GLN A 47 4.69 7.49 7.85
C GLN A 47 4.26 7.21 9.30
N MET A 48 3.08 7.65 9.68
CA MET A 48 2.52 7.41 11.02
C MET A 48 2.38 5.92 11.30
N SER A 49 1.87 5.15 10.34
CA SER A 49 1.72 3.70 10.46
C SER A 49 3.07 3.00 10.65
N GLN A 50 4.08 3.37 9.86
CA GLN A 50 5.44 2.83 10.01
C GLN A 50 6.04 3.18 11.38
N TYR A 51 5.91 4.43 11.80
CA TYR A 51 6.42 4.89 13.09
C TYR A 51 5.76 4.11 14.25
N GLN A 52 4.44 3.94 14.20
CA GLN A 52 3.71 3.19 15.23
C GLN A 52 4.14 1.72 15.31
N VAL A 53 4.36 1.07 14.16
CA VAL A 53 4.80 -0.33 14.15
C VAL A 53 6.21 -0.49 14.71
N VAL A 54 7.11 0.46 14.40
CA VAL A 54 8.50 0.42 14.86
C VAL A 54 8.63 0.76 16.35
N THR A 55 7.79 1.65 16.87
CA THR A 55 7.89 2.15 18.25
C THR A 55 7.05 1.34 19.25
N ARG A 56 6.07 0.57 18.78
CA ARG A 56 5.25 -0.27 19.67
C ARG A 56 5.94 -1.58 20.00
N MET A 57 5.95 -1.91 21.28
CA MET A 57 6.33 -3.22 21.79
C MET A 57 5.13 -3.85 22.49
N THR A 58 5.04 -5.17 22.43
CA THR A 58 4.10 -5.93 23.27
C THR A 58 4.52 -5.85 24.75
N THR A 59 3.62 -6.20 25.66
CA THR A 59 3.91 -6.27 27.11
C THR A 59 5.14 -7.12 27.45
N ASN A 60 5.49 -8.07 26.58
CA ASN A 60 6.66 -8.94 26.74
C ASN A 60 7.92 -8.40 26.01
N GLY A 61 7.91 -7.15 25.54
CA GLY A 61 9.05 -6.54 24.88
C GLY A 61 9.30 -7.01 23.45
N GLN A 62 8.35 -7.70 22.82
CA GLN A 62 8.45 -8.15 21.43
C GLN A 62 7.87 -7.12 20.47
N ALA A 63 8.49 -6.95 19.30
CA ALA A 63 7.94 -6.16 18.23
C ALA A 63 6.66 -6.82 17.66
N PRO A 64 5.60 -6.05 17.34
CA PRO A 64 4.38 -6.61 16.77
C PRO A 64 4.65 -7.22 15.39
N PHE A 65 4.19 -8.44 15.17
CA PHE A 65 4.24 -9.09 13.84
C PHE A 65 3.11 -8.55 12.99
N VAL A 66 3.40 -7.53 12.20
CA VAL A 66 2.45 -6.94 11.26
C VAL A 66 2.88 -7.28 9.83
N THR A 67 1.95 -7.77 9.04
CA THR A 67 2.13 -8.02 7.61
C THR A 67 1.17 -7.15 6.83
N VAL A 68 1.67 -6.48 5.80
CA VAL A 68 0.87 -5.73 4.84
C VAL A 68 0.87 -6.50 3.53
N PHE A 69 -0.31 -6.79 3.06
CA PHE A 69 -0.59 -7.51 1.84
C PHE A 69 -0.97 -6.51 0.75
N MET A 70 -0.08 -6.32 -0.20
CA MET A 70 -0.23 -5.35 -1.29
C MET A 70 -0.83 -6.08 -2.50
N TYR A 71 -2.16 -6.10 -2.57
CA TYR A 71 -2.95 -6.82 -3.54
C TYR A 71 -3.99 -5.90 -4.18
N LEU A 72 -3.95 -5.73 -5.50
CA LEU A 72 -4.89 -4.87 -6.24
C LEU A 72 -6.19 -5.61 -6.57
N GLY A 73 -6.13 -6.93 -6.73
CA GLY A 73 -7.28 -7.79 -7.01
C GLY A 73 -8.23 -8.01 -5.82
N GLU A 74 -8.02 -7.32 -4.69
CA GLU A 74 -8.95 -7.31 -3.56
C GLU A 74 -10.31 -6.68 -3.92
N THR A 75 -10.34 -5.87 -4.98
CA THR A 75 -11.54 -5.20 -5.47
C THR A 75 -11.61 -5.20 -6.99
N ASP A 76 -12.82 -5.25 -7.53
CA ASP A 76 -13.09 -5.12 -8.97
C ASP A 76 -13.37 -3.67 -9.38
N ASP A 77 -13.59 -2.76 -8.41
CA ASP A 77 -13.85 -1.35 -8.69
C ASP A 77 -12.58 -0.63 -9.16
N PRO A 78 -12.57 -0.05 -10.39
CA PRO A 78 -11.38 0.61 -10.93
C PRO A 78 -10.90 1.80 -10.09
N ARG A 79 -11.80 2.52 -9.44
CA ARG A 79 -11.48 3.66 -8.59
C ARG A 79 -10.71 3.22 -7.34
N THR A 80 -11.23 2.21 -6.71
CA THR A 80 -10.63 1.60 -5.52
C THR A 80 -9.27 0.99 -5.85
N LYS A 81 -9.11 0.33 -7.01
CA LYS A 81 -7.80 -0.15 -7.48
C LYS A 81 -6.78 0.99 -7.59
N GLN A 82 -7.18 2.16 -8.10
CA GLN A 82 -6.30 3.33 -8.17
C GLN A 82 -5.90 3.84 -6.80
N ASP A 83 -6.84 3.91 -5.86
CA ASP A 83 -6.58 4.34 -4.49
C ASP A 83 -5.63 3.34 -3.76
N LEU A 84 -5.83 2.04 -3.95
CA LEU A 84 -4.92 1.00 -3.46
C LEU A 84 -3.52 1.15 -4.08
N ALA A 85 -3.44 1.43 -5.38
CA ALA A 85 -2.18 1.65 -6.07
C ALA A 85 -1.40 2.85 -5.49
N ILE A 86 -2.07 3.94 -5.14
CA ILE A 86 -1.47 5.11 -4.48
C ILE A 86 -0.91 4.75 -3.10
N ILE A 87 -1.64 3.93 -2.32
CA ILE A 87 -1.18 3.47 -1.01
C ILE A 87 0.04 2.57 -1.15
N ILE A 88 -0.02 1.59 -2.06
CA ILE A 88 1.09 0.65 -2.33
C ILE A 88 2.34 1.40 -2.80
N GLU A 89 2.16 2.36 -3.71
CA GLU A 89 3.23 3.21 -4.21
C GLU A 89 3.95 3.93 -3.07
N GLU A 90 3.18 4.55 -2.18
CA GLU A 90 3.72 5.30 -1.06
C GLU A 90 4.43 4.39 -0.04
N MET A 91 3.85 3.23 0.25
CA MET A 91 4.49 2.25 1.14
C MET A 91 5.84 1.76 0.61
N LEU A 92 5.93 1.51 -0.70
CA LEU A 92 7.19 1.13 -1.33
C LEU A 92 8.21 2.27 -1.33
N LYS A 93 7.79 3.51 -1.61
CA LYS A 93 8.66 4.70 -1.57
C LYS A 93 9.24 4.90 -0.17
N GLN A 94 8.42 4.85 0.85
CA GLN A 94 8.87 5.02 2.23
C GLN A 94 9.74 3.87 2.71
N ARG A 95 9.47 2.64 2.26
CA ARG A 95 10.36 1.50 2.54
C ARG A 95 11.73 1.68 1.89
N ILE A 96 11.80 2.20 0.66
CA ILE A 96 13.05 2.54 -0.01
C ILE A 96 13.83 3.60 0.78
N GLN A 97 13.14 4.61 1.30
CA GLN A 97 13.72 5.65 2.15
C GLN A 97 14.25 5.08 3.47
N GLY A 98 13.45 4.27 4.15
CA GLY A 98 13.70 3.76 5.48
C GLY A 98 13.20 4.70 6.58
N VAL A 99 13.57 4.40 7.81
CA VAL A 99 13.22 5.19 9.01
C VAL A 99 14.52 5.70 9.65
N LYS A 100 14.53 6.93 10.11
CA LYS A 100 15.65 7.47 10.90
C LYS A 100 15.59 6.93 12.33
N ASN A 101 16.71 6.42 12.81
CA ASN A 101 16.88 6.11 14.23
C ASN A 101 17.24 7.38 15.04
N GLU A 102 17.39 7.24 16.34
CA GLU A 102 17.74 8.35 17.26
C GLU A 102 19.08 9.00 16.90
N ALA A 103 20.01 8.23 16.32
CA ALA A 103 21.31 8.74 15.84
C ALA A 103 21.22 9.43 14.46
N GLY A 104 20.01 9.59 13.88
CA GLY A 104 19.80 10.21 12.58
C GLY A 104 20.17 9.33 11.38
N VAL A 105 20.50 8.06 11.59
CA VAL A 105 20.86 7.10 10.54
C VAL A 105 19.60 6.45 9.97
N TRP A 106 19.54 6.33 8.64
CA TRP A 106 18.45 5.66 7.94
C TRP A 106 18.59 4.14 8.03
N ILE A 107 17.65 3.50 8.69
CA ILE A 107 17.57 2.05 8.85
C ILE A 107 16.38 1.46 8.10
N THR A 108 16.46 0.17 7.78
CA THR A 108 15.31 -0.58 7.24
C THR A 108 14.56 -1.20 8.40
N PRO A 109 13.29 -0.83 8.64
CA PRO A 109 12.49 -1.44 9.70
C PRO A 109 12.19 -2.91 9.36
N ALA A 110 12.24 -3.79 10.36
CA ALA A 110 11.89 -5.20 10.20
C ALA A 110 10.38 -5.38 9.90
N PHE A 111 9.55 -4.55 10.49
CA PHE A 111 8.10 -4.56 10.35
C PHE A 111 7.56 -3.18 9.92
N PRO A 112 6.37 -3.14 9.26
CA PRO A 112 5.57 -4.26 8.80
C PRO A 112 6.29 -5.09 7.74
N LYS A 113 6.05 -6.41 7.72
CA LYS A 113 6.46 -7.26 6.61
C LYS A 113 5.62 -6.90 5.38
N LEU A 114 6.26 -6.69 4.23
CA LEU A 114 5.59 -6.34 3.00
C LEU A 114 5.53 -7.55 2.08
N ILE A 115 4.34 -7.86 1.58
CA ILE A 115 4.11 -8.90 0.57
C ILE A 115 3.45 -8.24 -0.63
N TYR A 116 4.07 -8.36 -1.80
CA TYR A 116 3.59 -7.83 -3.06
C TYR A 116 3.05 -8.94 -3.95
N VAL A 117 1.80 -8.81 -4.39
CA VAL A 117 1.15 -9.78 -5.26
C VAL A 117 1.40 -9.43 -6.72
N LEU A 118 1.88 -10.41 -7.47
CA LEU A 118 2.03 -10.33 -8.91
C LEU A 118 0.74 -10.80 -9.57
N GLU A 119 0.08 -9.88 -10.27
CA GLU A 119 -1.23 -10.01 -10.90
C GLU A 119 -1.12 -9.69 -12.38
N GLU A 120 -2.10 -10.09 -13.19
CA GLU A 120 -2.14 -9.75 -14.62
C GLU A 120 -2.08 -8.23 -14.85
N ASP A 121 -2.71 -7.43 -13.96
CA ASP A 121 -2.76 -5.97 -14.04
C ASP A 121 -1.41 -5.28 -13.76
N ASN A 122 -0.39 -6.00 -13.26
CA ASN A 122 0.89 -5.40 -12.87
C ASN A 122 2.15 -6.11 -13.38
N ILE A 123 2.01 -7.29 -14.03
CA ILE A 123 3.17 -8.07 -14.50
C ILE A 123 3.68 -7.57 -15.85
N HIS A 124 2.79 -7.27 -16.79
CA HIS A 124 3.16 -6.94 -18.16
C HIS A 124 3.53 -5.47 -18.32
N GLN A 125 4.44 -5.16 -19.25
CA GLN A 125 4.89 -3.78 -19.50
C GLN A 125 3.76 -2.85 -19.92
N ASP A 126 2.76 -3.39 -20.59
CA ASP A 126 1.58 -2.65 -21.06
C ASP A 126 0.48 -2.53 -20.00
N SER A 127 0.65 -3.18 -18.85
CA SER A 127 -0.33 -3.15 -17.76
C SER A 127 -0.34 -1.80 -17.04
N PRO A 128 -1.53 -1.31 -16.63
CA PRO A 128 -1.68 0.01 -16.04
C PRO A 128 -0.90 0.20 -14.74
N PHE A 129 -0.68 -0.88 -13.99
CA PHE A 129 0.02 -0.85 -12.70
C PHE A 129 1.44 -1.43 -12.75
N TYR A 130 2.01 -1.64 -13.95
CA TYR A 130 3.39 -2.16 -14.10
C TYR A 130 4.43 -1.28 -13.41
N TYR A 131 4.20 0.02 -13.30
CA TYR A 131 5.09 0.94 -12.58
C TYR A 131 5.27 0.57 -11.10
N LEU A 132 4.24 -0.03 -10.46
CA LEU A 132 4.35 -0.53 -9.08
C LEU A 132 5.32 -1.71 -8.98
N THR A 133 5.28 -2.62 -9.95
CA THR A 133 6.22 -3.76 -10.00
C THR A 133 7.64 -3.29 -10.21
N LYS A 134 7.87 -2.28 -11.05
CA LYS A 134 9.19 -1.64 -11.19
C LYS A 134 9.64 -0.98 -9.88
N LEU A 135 8.74 -0.33 -9.17
CA LEU A 135 9.03 0.28 -7.87
C LEU A 135 9.32 -0.77 -6.80
N ALA A 136 8.55 -1.88 -6.78
CA ALA A 136 8.77 -3.01 -5.89
C ALA A 136 10.15 -3.65 -6.15
N ALA A 137 10.52 -3.87 -7.41
CA ALA A 137 11.84 -4.37 -7.78
C ALA A 137 12.98 -3.44 -7.32
N LYS A 138 12.80 -2.12 -7.48
CA LYS A 138 13.73 -1.11 -6.95
C LYS A 138 13.84 -1.16 -5.42
N CYS A 139 12.72 -1.39 -4.73
CA CYS A 139 12.69 -1.57 -3.29
C CYS A 139 13.46 -2.83 -2.89
N THR A 140 13.24 -3.93 -3.58
CA THR A 140 13.96 -5.19 -3.33
C THR A 140 15.46 -5.04 -3.53
N ALA A 141 15.88 -4.41 -4.60
CA ALA A 141 17.30 -4.16 -4.87
C ALA A 141 18.00 -3.34 -3.77
N LYS A 142 17.26 -2.45 -3.10
CA LYS A 142 17.81 -1.57 -2.05
C LYS A 142 17.61 -2.08 -0.64
N ARG A 143 16.52 -2.80 -0.37
CA ARG A 143 16.07 -3.16 0.99
C ARG A 143 15.76 -4.64 1.19
N MET A 144 15.87 -5.46 0.14
CA MET A 144 15.55 -6.90 0.14
C MET A 144 14.10 -7.22 0.53
N VAL A 145 13.20 -6.28 0.32
CA VAL A 145 11.75 -6.38 0.52
C VAL A 145 11.05 -5.64 -0.64
N PRO A 146 9.81 -5.97 -1.01
CA PRO A 146 8.86 -6.92 -0.43
C PRO A 146 9.15 -8.40 -0.80
N ASP A 147 8.46 -9.33 -0.13
CA ASP A 147 8.30 -10.69 -0.63
C ASP A 147 7.27 -10.70 -1.76
N TYR A 148 7.45 -11.60 -2.73
CA TYR A 148 6.56 -11.70 -3.89
C TYR A 148 5.70 -12.95 -3.82
N LEU A 149 4.41 -12.81 -4.15
CA LEU A 149 3.48 -13.91 -4.36
C LEU A 149 2.87 -13.80 -5.74
N SER A 150 2.71 -14.92 -6.42
CA SER A 150 1.96 -14.98 -7.68
C SER A 150 0.50 -15.30 -7.37
N GLU A 151 -0.42 -14.41 -7.76
CA GLU A 151 -1.85 -14.62 -7.66
C GLU A 151 -2.25 -15.93 -8.36
N LYS A 152 -1.83 -16.12 -9.61
CA LYS A 152 -2.13 -17.31 -10.41
C LYS A 152 -1.74 -18.61 -9.70
N VAL A 153 -0.57 -18.64 -9.06
CA VAL A 153 -0.11 -19.82 -8.32
C VAL A 153 -0.94 -20.02 -7.05
N MET A 154 -1.29 -18.93 -6.37
CA MET A 154 -2.12 -18.98 -5.17
C MET A 154 -3.52 -19.52 -5.48
N LEU A 155 -4.17 -18.97 -6.52
CA LEU A 155 -5.50 -19.42 -6.95
C LEU A 155 -5.52 -20.88 -7.39
N ASN A 156 -4.46 -21.36 -8.05
CA ASN A 156 -4.36 -22.76 -8.46
C ASN A 156 -4.10 -23.73 -7.29
N ASN A 157 -3.37 -23.31 -6.27
CA ASN A 157 -2.93 -24.18 -5.17
C ASN A 157 -3.86 -24.13 -3.96
N LYS A 158 -4.69 -23.10 -3.85
CA LYS A 158 -5.52 -22.80 -2.68
C LYS A 158 -7.00 -22.82 -3.05
N VAL A 159 -7.46 -23.99 -3.50
CA VAL A 159 -8.88 -24.24 -3.75
C VAL A 159 -9.49 -24.80 -2.47
N ASP A 160 -10.59 -24.20 -2.01
CA ASP A 160 -11.31 -24.68 -0.84
C ASP A 160 -12.20 -25.91 -1.15
N LYS A 161 -12.88 -26.43 -0.14
CA LYS A 161 -13.76 -27.60 -0.30
C LYS A 161 -14.96 -27.35 -1.20
N ASN A 162 -15.32 -26.09 -1.44
CA ASN A 162 -16.43 -25.66 -2.29
C ASN A 162 -15.99 -25.39 -3.74
N GLY A 163 -14.68 -25.45 -4.02
CA GLY A 163 -14.12 -25.14 -5.33
C GLY A 163 -13.76 -23.67 -5.52
N ASP A 164 -13.94 -22.83 -4.49
CA ASP A 164 -13.57 -21.42 -4.54
C ASP A 164 -12.08 -21.25 -4.24
N SER A 165 -11.43 -20.35 -4.98
CA SER A 165 -10.03 -20.03 -4.80
C SER A 165 -9.86 -18.56 -4.44
N HIS A 166 -9.05 -18.30 -3.42
CA HIS A 166 -8.79 -16.96 -2.93
C HIS A 166 -7.30 -16.70 -2.76
N CYS A 167 -6.89 -15.47 -3.09
CA CYS A 167 -5.56 -15.00 -2.76
C CYS A 167 -5.58 -14.39 -1.35
N TYR A 168 -4.85 -14.97 -0.42
CA TYR A 168 -4.78 -14.50 0.97
C TYR A 168 -3.36 -14.52 1.51
N THR A 169 -3.15 -13.67 2.50
CA THR A 169 -1.84 -13.53 3.12
C THR A 169 -1.56 -14.63 4.13
N CYS A 170 -0.29 -14.98 4.27
CA CYS A 170 0.20 -15.84 5.32
C CYS A 170 0.62 -14.99 6.52
N MET A 171 0.11 -15.30 7.70
CA MET A 171 0.54 -14.63 8.93
C MET A 171 2.01 -14.93 9.24
N GLY A 172 2.86 -13.92 9.13
CA GLY A 172 4.22 -13.85 9.69
C GLY A 172 5.26 -14.85 9.21
N ARG A 173 4.90 -16.08 8.82
CA ARG A 173 5.79 -17.09 8.25
C ARG A 173 5.17 -17.70 7.00
N ARG A 174 6.00 -17.95 5.97
CA ARG A 174 5.54 -18.73 4.82
C ARG A 174 5.11 -20.12 5.31
N PRO A 175 3.91 -20.61 5.02
CA PRO A 175 3.67 -22.03 5.05
C PRO A 175 4.47 -22.65 3.91
N PHE A 176 5.31 -23.60 4.23
CA PHE A 176 5.99 -24.43 3.25
C PHE A 176 5.00 -25.37 2.61
#